data_f2ab04b0b46af4ef1d8b34686a5fd093
#
_entry.id   f2ab04b0b46af4ef1d8b34686a5fd093
#
_cell.length_a   1.000
_cell.length_b   1.000
_cell.length_c   1.000
_cell.angle_alpha   90.00
_cell.angle_beta   90.00
_cell.angle_gamma   90.00
#
_symmetry.space_group_name_H-M   'P 1'
#
loop_
_entity.id
_entity.type
_entity.pdbx_description
1 polymer ?
#
loop_
_entity_poly.entity_id
_entity_poly.type
_entity_poly.pdbx_seq_one_letter_code
_entity_poly.pdbx_strand_id
1 'polypeptide(L)'
;MNAAKGNAHVLVIVGVFLLLILMVMSGFSSCGILFSGGTQVSGQTMYSAEDRDIRGAEQDYKKLEKELDKKIKRTPTDHPGYNEYQYHLDPIEHDPWQLTSFLTTLYDDYTRSEVQGKLKETFKKQYKLTTWVEVQTRYMTVWVMTPAGIPVPTQVPYEYRIFHTKLVNRGLEV
;
A
#
# COMPACT_ATOMS: atom_id res chain seq x y z
N MET A 1 -6.51 46.64 -41.93
CA MET A 1 -5.60 45.48 -41.84
C MET A 1 -4.66 45.58 -40.65
N ASN A 2 -5.16 45.71 -39.43
CA ASN A 2 -4.31 45.88 -38.22
C ASN A 2 -4.73 45.00 -37.02
N ALA A 3 -5.56 43.96 -37.22
CA ALA A 3 -6.01 43.09 -36.13
C ALA A 3 -5.11 41.82 -35.94
N ALA A 4 -4.17 41.59 -36.82
CA ALA A 4 -3.36 40.33 -36.78
C ALA A 4 -2.06 40.43 -35.96
N LYS A 5 -1.60 41.63 -35.59
CA LYS A 5 -0.32 41.80 -34.87
C LYS A 5 -0.42 41.66 -33.33
N GLY A 6 -1.63 41.77 -32.75
CA GLY A 6 -1.79 41.70 -31.33
C GLY A 6 -1.79 40.25 -30.75
N ASN A 7 -2.07 39.24 -31.55
CA ASN A 7 -2.23 37.87 -31.08
C ASN A 7 -1.01 36.97 -31.32
N ALA A 8 0.04 37.43 -31.98
CA ALA A 8 1.22 36.61 -32.27
C ALA A 8 1.94 36.16 -31.00
N HIS A 9 2.08 37.05 -29.99
CA HIS A 9 2.70 36.72 -28.72
C HIS A 9 1.83 35.72 -27.90
N VAL A 10 0.51 35.88 -27.95
CA VAL A 10 -0.43 34.94 -27.28
C VAL A 10 -0.36 33.57 -27.95
N LEU A 11 -0.33 33.50 -29.26
CA LEU A 11 -0.19 32.25 -30.01
C LEU A 11 1.15 31.55 -29.74
N VAL A 12 2.26 32.30 -29.61
CA VAL A 12 3.57 31.76 -29.24
C VAL A 12 3.55 31.21 -27.82
N ILE A 13 2.96 31.94 -26.85
CA ILE A 13 2.86 31.50 -25.46
C ILE A 13 2.01 30.25 -25.36
N VAL A 14 0.85 30.20 -26.02
CA VAL A 14 -0.02 29.01 -26.08
C VAL A 14 0.70 27.84 -26.72
N GLY A 15 1.44 28.06 -27.81
CA GLY A 15 2.23 27.04 -28.49
C GLY A 15 3.33 26.43 -27.60
N VAL A 16 4.07 27.30 -26.90
CA VAL A 16 5.09 26.84 -25.92
C VAL A 16 4.46 26.06 -24.76
N PHE A 17 3.32 26.53 -24.26
CA PHE A 17 2.61 25.83 -23.18
C PHE A 17 2.09 24.45 -23.61
N LEU A 18 1.57 24.36 -24.83
CA LEU A 18 1.13 23.10 -25.44
C LEU A 18 2.29 22.12 -25.64
N LEU A 19 3.45 22.65 -26.04
CA LEU A 19 4.68 21.86 -26.26
C LEU A 19 5.25 21.35 -24.91
N LEU A 20 5.18 22.17 -23.85
CA LEU A 20 5.54 21.77 -22.49
C LEU A 20 4.59 20.67 -21.95
N ILE A 21 3.28 20.79 -22.18
CA ILE A 21 2.31 19.76 -21.81
C ILE A 21 2.60 18.46 -22.55
N LEU A 22 2.89 18.52 -23.84
CA LEU A 22 3.25 17.33 -24.64
C LEU A 22 4.56 16.70 -24.15
N MET A 23 5.57 17.48 -23.75
CA MET A 23 6.80 16.96 -23.14
C MET A 23 6.56 16.27 -21.80
N VAL A 24 5.73 16.87 -20.94
CA VAL A 24 5.38 16.28 -19.64
C VAL A 24 4.55 15.00 -19.85
N MET A 25 3.58 15.01 -20.75
CA MET A 25 2.76 13.83 -21.04
C MET A 25 3.54 12.70 -21.71
N SER A 26 4.55 13.00 -22.53
CA SER A 26 5.43 11.98 -23.12
C SER A 26 6.39 11.37 -22.11
N GLY A 27 6.78 12.10 -21.07
CA GLY A 27 7.63 11.59 -19.97
C GLY A 27 6.91 10.59 -19.07
N PHE A 28 5.59 10.74 -18.87
CA PHE A 28 4.80 9.80 -18.06
C PHE A 28 4.38 8.52 -18.82
N SER A 29 4.41 8.53 -20.15
CA SER A 29 4.06 7.35 -20.95
C SER A 29 5.11 6.23 -20.91
N SER A 30 6.36 6.53 -20.57
CA SER A 30 7.42 5.52 -20.60
C SER A 30 7.40 4.54 -19.42
N CYS A 31 6.76 4.88 -18.30
CA CYS A 31 6.74 4.01 -17.13
C CYS A 31 5.45 3.16 -17.02
N GLY A 32 4.38 3.53 -17.74
CA GLY A 32 3.09 2.84 -17.70
C GLY A 32 2.91 1.74 -18.74
N ILE A 33 3.74 1.70 -19.79
CA ILE A 33 3.57 0.83 -20.96
C ILE A 33 3.96 -0.62 -20.69
N LEU A 34 4.79 -0.88 -19.68
CA LEU A 34 5.22 -2.25 -19.34
C LEU A 34 4.16 -3.05 -18.57
N PHE A 35 3.12 -2.39 -18.00
CA PHE A 35 2.10 -3.07 -17.19
C PHE A 35 0.65 -2.88 -17.64
N SER A 36 0.37 -2.04 -18.64
CA SER A 36 -0.97 -1.88 -19.22
C SER A 36 -1.01 -2.50 -20.61
N GLY A 37 -1.68 -3.63 -20.70
CA GLY A 37 -1.88 -4.49 -21.85
C GLY A 37 -1.81 -3.86 -23.24
N GLY A 38 -0.92 -4.36 -24.07
CA GLY A 38 -1.03 -4.36 -25.54
C GLY A 38 -0.24 -3.26 -26.26
N THR A 39 1.07 -3.43 -26.36
CA THR A 39 1.82 -3.26 -27.62
C THR A 39 3.10 -4.07 -27.49
N GLN A 40 3.33 -4.94 -28.46
CA GLN A 40 4.60 -5.65 -28.61
C GLN A 40 5.70 -4.61 -28.90
N VAL A 41 6.39 -4.20 -27.85
CA VAL A 41 7.75 -3.68 -28.03
C VAL A 41 8.65 -4.90 -27.94
N SER A 42 9.15 -5.32 -29.10
CA SER A 42 10.24 -6.29 -29.23
C SER A 42 11.55 -5.65 -28.71
N GLY A 43 11.58 -5.38 -27.39
CA GLY A 43 12.79 -5.21 -26.63
C GLY A 43 13.04 -6.52 -25.96
N GLN A 44 14.13 -7.22 -26.29
CA GLN A 44 14.59 -8.37 -25.53
C GLN A 44 14.57 -7.97 -24.07
N THR A 45 13.70 -8.62 -23.30
CA THR A 45 13.66 -8.44 -21.84
C THR A 45 15.04 -8.85 -21.33
N MET A 46 15.63 -8.03 -20.45
CA MET A 46 16.92 -8.34 -19.80
C MET A 46 16.80 -9.56 -18.86
N TYR A 47 15.61 -10.15 -18.81
CA TYR A 47 15.27 -11.28 -17.95
C TYR A 47 15.04 -12.54 -18.79
N SER A 48 15.56 -13.66 -18.33
CA SER A 48 15.48 -14.95 -19.04
C SER A 48 14.06 -15.53 -19.06
N ALA A 49 13.28 -15.29 -17.99
CA ALA A 49 11.92 -15.78 -17.87
C ALA A 49 10.93 -15.08 -18.82
N GLU A 50 9.92 -15.80 -19.27
CA GLU A 50 8.88 -15.27 -20.16
C GLU A 50 8.07 -14.15 -19.47
N ASP A 51 7.75 -13.10 -20.22
CA ASP A 51 6.93 -11.95 -19.77
C ASP A 51 5.63 -12.38 -19.07
N ARG A 52 5.01 -13.45 -19.55
CA ARG A 52 3.80 -14.03 -18.95
C ARG A 52 4.04 -14.51 -17.54
N ASP A 53 5.15 -15.17 -17.29
CA ASP A 53 5.50 -15.74 -16.00
C ASP A 53 5.97 -14.66 -15.02
N ILE A 54 6.73 -13.67 -15.50
CA ILE A 54 7.11 -12.48 -14.73
C ILE A 54 5.86 -11.73 -14.25
N ARG A 55 4.93 -11.39 -15.17
CA ARG A 55 3.67 -10.72 -14.82
C ARG A 55 2.78 -11.56 -13.92
N GLY A 56 2.79 -12.89 -14.12
CA GLY A 56 2.05 -13.82 -13.29
C GLY A 56 2.55 -13.83 -11.84
N ALA A 57 3.87 -13.90 -11.64
CA ALA A 57 4.51 -13.83 -10.33
C ALA A 57 4.21 -12.51 -9.61
N GLU A 58 4.31 -11.40 -10.32
CA GLU A 58 3.96 -10.05 -9.83
C GLU A 58 2.49 -9.95 -9.39
N GLN A 59 1.57 -10.48 -10.20
CA GLN A 59 0.15 -10.49 -9.84
C GLN A 59 -0.12 -11.35 -8.60
N ASP A 60 0.57 -12.47 -8.45
CA ASP A 60 0.41 -13.34 -7.29
C ASP A 60 0.97 -12.66 -6.03
N TYR A 61 2.09 -11.93 -6.13
CA TYR A 61 2.61 -11.16 -5.01
C TYR A 61 1.65 -10.04 -4.58
N LYS A 62 1.14 -9.26 -5.52
CA LYS A 62 0.09 -8.25 -5.26
C LYS A 62 -1.18 -8.85 -4.65
N LYS A 63 -1.49 -10.09 -4.97
CA LYS A 63 -2.63 -10.78 -4.36
C LYS A 63 -2.39 -11.07 -2.88
N LEU A 64 -1.17 -11.50 -2.51
CA LEU A 64 -0.78 -11.67 -1.11
C LEU A 64 -0.85 -10.34 -0.34
N GLU A 65 -0.41 -9.23 -0.95
CA GLU A 65 -0.51 -7.90 -0.36
C GLU A 65 -1.97 -7.47 -0.12
N LYS A 66 -2.84 -7.71 -1.10
CA LYS A 66 -4.28 -7.44 -0.95
C LYS A 66 -4.93 -8.32 0.13
N GLU A 67 -4.50 -9.56 0.27
CA GLU A 67 -4.99 -10.44 1.34
C GLU A 67 -4.53 -9.93 2.72
N LEU A 68 -3.29 -9.46 2.84
CA LEU A 68 -2.78 -8.84 4.07
C LEU A 68 -3.55 -7.57 4.43
N ASP A 69 -3.79 -6.68 3.48
CA ASP A 69 -4.60 -5.47 3.68
C ASP A 69 -6.02 -5.80 4.16
N LYS A 70 -6.67 -6.78 3.51
CA LYS A 70 -7.99 -7.26 3.95
C LYS A 70 -7.96 -7.81 5.36
N LYS A 71 -6.92 -8.58 5.72
CA LYS A 71 -6.76 -9.12 7.07
C LYS A 71 -6.66 -8.01 8.11
N ILE A 72 -5.86 -6.96 7.82
CA ILE A 72 -5.71 -5.80 8.71
C ILE A 72 -7.04 -5.07 8.87
N LYS A 73 -7.78 -4.82 7.78
CA LYS A 73 -9.09 -4.15 7.81
C LYS A 73 -10.15 -4.94 8.58
N ARG A 74 -10.02 -6.25 8.64
CA ARG A 74 -10.93 -7.12 9.38
C ARG A 74 -10.60 -7.23 10.88
N THR A 75 -9.51 -6.62 11.36
CA THR A 75 -9.08 -6.69 12.75
C THR A 75 -10.22 -6.45 13.75
N PRO A 76 -11.08 -5.42 13.62
CA PRO A 76 -12.17 -5.20 14.58
C PRO A 76 -13.23 -6.31 14.57
N THR A 77 -13.44 -6.93 13.42
CA THR A 77 -14.39 -8.05 13.27
C THR A 77 -13.80 -9.36 13.79
N ASP A 78 -12.53 -9.61 13.52
CA ASP A 78 -11.84 -10.84 13.90
C ASP A 78 -11.46 -10.85 15.41
N HIS A 79 -11.34 -9.64 16.01
CA HIS A 79 -11.02 -9.43 17.43
C HIS A 79 -12.01 -8.42 18.04
N PRO A 80 -13.26 -8.80 18.31
CA PRO A 80 -14.26 -7.90 18.90
C PRO A 80 -14.04 -7.69 20.41
N GLY A 81 -14.65 -6.64 20.95
CA GLY A 81 -14.72 -6.42 22.40
C GLY A 81 -13.63 -5.54 22.98
N TYR A 82 -12.96 -4.76 22.16
CA TYR A 82 -12.03 -3.72 22.57
C TYR A 82 -12.70 -2.34 22.46
N ASN A 83 -12.24 -1.41 23.30
CA ASN A 83 -12.77 -0.04 23.31
C ASN A 83 -12.23 0.79 22.14
N GLU A 84 -11.00 0.49 21.70
CA GLU A 84 -10.30 1.22 20.65
C GLU A 84 -9.42 0.26 19.83
N TYR A 85 -9.21 0.57 18.54
CA TYR A 85 -8.29 -0.14 17.65
C TYR A 85 -7.28 0.87 17.09
N GLN A 86 -6.01 0.63 17.35
CA GLN A 86 -4.92 1.49 16.87
C GLN A 86 -4.06 0.74 15.86
N TYR A 87 -3.70 1.44 14.79
CA TYR A 87 -2.96 0.89 13.67
C TYR A 87 -1.65 1.64 13.46
N HIS A 88 -0.55 0.90 13.39
CA HIS A 88 0.81 1.38 13.10
C HIS A 88 1.30 0.62 11.88
N LEU A 89 0.99 1.13 10.68
CA LEU A 89 1.15 0.39 9.44
C LEU A 89 2.17 1.06 8.53
N ASP A 90 3.21 0.31 8.14
CA ASP A 90 4.03 0.66 7.00
C ASP A 90 3.24 0.40 5.70
N PRO A 91 3.60 1.04 4.57
CA PRO A 91 2.97 0.81 3.28
C PRO A 91 3.02 -0.66 2.87
N ILE A 92 1.90 -1.17 2.33
CA ILE A 92 1.84 -2.52 1.75
C ILE A 92 2.11 -2.39 0.26
N GLU A 93 3.37 -2.36 -0.08
CA GLU A 93 3.84 -2.25 -1.45
C GLU A 93 5.24 -2.85 -1.58
N HIS A 94 5.56 -3.33 -2.77
CA HIS A 94 6.90 -3.77 -3.15
C HIS A 94 7.30 -3.15 -4.47
N ASP A 95 8.59 -3.18 -4.77
CA ASP A 95 9.12 -2.79 -6.08
C ASP A 95 9.06 -4.00 -7.03
N PRO A 96 8.27 -3.93 -8.13
CA PRO A 96 8.15 -5.01 -9.10
C PRO A 96 9.49 -5.39 -9.75
N TRP A 97 10.38 -4.41 -9.92
CA TRP A 97 11.70 -4.63 -10.51
C TRP A 97 12.62 -5.39 -9.56
N GLN A 98 12.58 -5.07 -8.27
CA GLN A 98 13.31 -5.81 -7.25
C GLN A 98 12.83 -7.25 -7.17
N LEU A 99 11.50 -7.48 -7.20
CA LEU A 99 10.93 -8.82 -7.18
C LEU A 99 11.37 -9.64 -8.40
N THR A 100 11.29 -9.05 -9.61
CA THR A 100 11.69 -9.70 -10.85
C THR A 100 13.18 -10.03 -10.84
N SER A 101 14.03 -9.05 -10.47
CA SER A 101 15.48 -9.24 -10.37
C SER A 101 15.86 -10.32 -9.36
N PHE A 102 15.18 -10.35 -8.22
CA PHE A 102 15.38 -11.36 -7.18
C PHE A 102 15.04 -12.77 -7.68
N LEU A 103 13.88 -12.94 -8.33
CA LEU A 103 13.47 -14.23 -8.87
C LEU A 103 14.41 -14.69 -9.98
N THR A 104 14.80 -13.82 -10.90
CA THR A 104 15.74 -14.13 -11.98
C THR A 104 17.12 -14.53 -11.44
N THR A 105 17.58 -13.85 -10.38
CA THR A 105 18.87 -14.22 -9.75
C THR A 105 18.84 -15.63 -9.13
N LEU A 106 17.68 -16.06 -8.64
CA LEU A 106 17.55 -17.38 -7.99
C LEU A 106 17.29 -18.53 -8.95
N TYR A 107 16.54 -18.26 -10.02
CA TYR A 107 16.00 -19.32 -10.88
C TYR A 107 16.43 -19.19 -12.35
N ASP A 108 17.04 -18.03 -12.73
CA ASP A 108 17.37 -17.64 -14.09
C ASP A 108 16.10 -17.59 -14.97
N ASP A 109 15.78 -18.66 -15.69
CA ASP A 109 14.49 -18.84 -16.36
C ASP A 109 13.52 -19.58 -15.42
N TYR A 110 12.32 -19.00 -15.22
CA TYR A 110 11.34 -19.58 -14.30
C TYR A 110 9.92 -19.52 -14.86
N THR A 111 9.11 -20.47 -14.44
CA THR A 111 7.67 -20.44 -14.65
C THR A 111 6.97 -19.88 -13.40
N ARG A 112 5.79 -19.29 -13.60
CA ARG A 112 4.94 -18.78 -12.51
C ARG A 112 4.69 -19.82 -11.42
N SER A 113 4.54 -21.10 -11.80
CA SER A 113 4.25 -22.20 -10.86
C SER A 113 5.43 -22.53 -9.95
N GLU A 114 6.64 -22.49 -10.47
CA GLU A 114 7.87 -22.82 -9.73
C GLU A 114 8.16 -21.83 -8.61
N VAL A 115 7.87 -20.55 -8.83
CA VAL A 115 8.20 -19.48 -7.88
C VAL A 115 7.17 -19.30 -6.76
N GLN A 116 6.02 -19.97 -6.79
CA GLN A 116 4.93 -19.77 -5.81
C GLN A 116 5.37 -19.96 -4.36
N GLY A 117 6.20 -20.97 -4.10
CA GLY A 117 6.75 -21.23 -2.77
C GLY A 117 7.65 -20.08 -2.30
N LYS A 118 8.50 -19.59 -3.22
CA LYS A 118 9.44 -18.52 -2.94
C LYS A 118 8.73 -17.17 -2.73
N LEU A 119 7.71 -16.86 -3.52
CA LEU A 119 6.90 -15.68 -3.34
C LEU A 119 6.30 -15.61 -1.92
N LYS A 120 5.73 -16.73 -1.45
CA LYS A 120 5.17 -16.81 -0.09
C LYS A 120 6.22 -16.70 1.02
N GLU A 121 7.40 -17.29 0.81
CA GLU A 121 8.52 -17.17 1.76
C GLU A 121 9.00 -15.73 1.85
N THR A 122 9.26 -15.11 0.69
CA THR A 122 9.71 -13.72 0.59
C THR A 122 8.69 -12.77 1.20
N PHE A 123 7.41 -12.96 0.90
CA PHE A 123 6.32 -12.19 1.47
C PHE A 123 6.32 -12.24 3.01
N LYS A 124 6.50 -13.42 3.62
CA LYS A 124 6.57 -13.58 5.08
C LYS A 124 7.79 -12.91 5.70
N LYS A 125 8.90 -12.79 4.95
CA LYS A 125 10.10 -12.08 5.40
C LYS A 125 9.92 -10.56 5.30
N GLN A 126 9.33 -10.10 4.20
CA GLN A 126 9.09 -8.68 3.96
C GLN A 126 8.08 -8.11 4.95
N TYR A 127 6.94 -8.76 5.15
CA TYR A 127 5.85 -8.24 5.99
C TYR A 127 5.74 -8.96 7.33
N LYS A 128 5.94 -8.19 8.40
CA LYS A 128 5.73 -8.68 9.77
C LYS A 128 4.55 -7.99 10.41
N LEU A 129 3.45 -8.73 10.53
CA LEU A 129 2.25 -8.29 11.25
C LEU A 129 2.33 -8.73 12.71
N THR A 130 2.17 -7.79 13.64
CA THR A 130 2.17 -8.03 15.10
C THR A 130 0.97 -7.36 15.72
N THR A 131 0.36 -8.00 16.72
CA THR A 131 -0.76 -7.45 17.47
C THR A 131 -0.49 -7.58 18.96
N TRP A 132 -1.00 -6.60 19.75
CA TRP A 132 -0.98 -6.66 21.22
C TRP A 132 -2.13 -5.89 21.79
N VAL A 133 -2.42 -6.10 23.08
CA VAL A 133 -3.46 -5.39 23.81
C VAL A 133 -2.81 -4.52 24.87
N GLU A 134 -3.22 -3.26 24.93
CA GLU A 134 -2.92 -2.34 26.00
C GLU A 134 -4.16 -2.17 26.88
N VAL A 135 -3.98 -2.22 28.19
CA VAL A 135 -5.05 -1.99 29.18
C VAL A 135 -4.74 -0.73 29.96
N GLN A 136 -5.63 0.24 29.89
CA GLN A 136 -5.54 1.50 30.63
C GLN A 136 -6.63 1.55 31.69
N THR A 137 -6.31 2.01 32.90
CA THR A 137 -7.33 2.37 33.88
C THR A 137 -7.79 3.79 33.59
N ARG A 138 -9.06 3.96 33.25
CA ARG A 138 -9.72 5.26 33.06
C ARG A 138 -10.77 5.45 34.15
N TYR A 139 -11.20 6.70 34.35
CA TYR A 139 -12.20 7.04 35.35
C TYR A 139 -13.42 7.65 34.69
N MET A 140 -14.61 7.21 35.13
CA MET A 140 -15.88 7.82 34.72
C MET A 140 -16.55 8.47 35.95
N THR A 141 -17.21 9.60 35.73
CA THR A 141 -17.99 10.25 36.78
C THR A 141 -19.38 9.64 36.83
N VAL A 142 -19.74 9.02 37.94
CA VAL A 142 -21.10 8.53 38.24
C VAL A 142 -21.69 9.35 39.37
N TRP A 143 -22.97 9.66 39.26
CA TRP A 143 -23.68 10.35 40.30
C TRP A 143 -24.26 9.32 41.30
N VAL A 144 -23.75 9.32 42.51
CA VAL A 144 -24.19 8.42 43.56
C VAL A 144 -25.06 9.19 44.54
N MET A 145 -26.22 8.65 44.86
CA MET A 145 -27.12 9.24 45.85
C MET A 145 -26.61 8.94 47.26
N THR A 146 -26.43 9.98 48.08
CA THR A 146 -26.16 9.84 49.51
C THR A 146 -27.42 9.34 50.26
N PRO A 147 -27.29 8.82 51.49
CA PRO A 147 -28.46 8.49 52.32
C PRO A 147 -29.43 9.67 52.55
N ALA A 148 -28.94 10.90 52.43
CA ALA A 148 -29.74 12.11 52.52
C ALA A 148 -30.43 12.53 51.21
N GLY A 149 -30.32 11.71 50.12
CA GLY A 149 -30.91 11.98 48.80
C GLY A 149 -30.16 13.03 47.99
N ILE A 150 -28.94 13.37 48.35
CA ILE A 150 -28.14 14.36 47.63
C ILE A 150 -27.22 13.64 46.61
N PRO A 151 -27.28 13.95 45.30
CA PRO A 151 -26.38 13.35 44.31
C PRO A 151 -24.95 13.91 44.47
N VAL A 152 -23.96 13.01 44.59
CA VAL A 152 -22.55 13.35 44.68
C VAL A 152 -21.79 12.72 43.50
N PRO A 153 -20.96 13.51 42.74
CA PRO A 153 -20.15 12.96 41.66
C PRO A 153 -19.02 12.09 42.26
N THR A 154 -18.97 10.85 41.85
CA THR A 154 -17.95 9.88 42.27
C THR A 154 -17.19 9.36 41.08
N GLN A 155 -15.86 9.34 41.19
CA GLN A 155 -14.99 8.79 40.13
C GLN A 155 -14.87 7.28 40.29
N VAL A 156 -15.35 6.53 39.31
CA VAL A 156 -15.27 5.06 39.30
C VAL A 156 -14.26 4.64 38.23
N PRO A 157 -13.23 3.85 38.60
CA PRO A 157 -12.28 3.33 37.65
C PRO A 157 -12.91 2.26 36.76
N TYR A 158 -12.52 2.20 35.52
CA TYR A 158 -12.87 1.14 34.60
C TYR A 158 -11.69 0.80 33.67
N GLU A 159 -11.65 -0.43 33.17
CA GLU A 159 -10.65 -0.88 32.21
C GLU A 159 -11.01 -0.38 30.81
N TYR A 160 -10.06 0.30 30.17
CA TYR A 160 -10.13 0.70 28.77
C TYR A 160 -9.11 -0.10 28.00
N ARG A 161 -9.57 -0.96 27.08
CA ARG A 161 -8.77 -1.92 26.35
C ARG A 161 -8.56 -1.45 24.92
N ILE A 162 -7.29 -1.31 24.51
CA ILE A 162 -6.87 -0.87 23.19
C ILE A 162 -6.22 -2.06 22.48
N PHE A 163 -6.72 -2.39 21.29
CA PHE A 163 -6.11 -3.40 20.44
C PHE A 163 -5.20 -2.73 19.42
N HIS A 164 -3.91 -3.04 19.46
CA HIS A 164 -2.90 -2.50 18.56
C HIS A 164 -2.59 -3.49 17.44
N THR A 165 -2.47 -2.97 16.24
CA THR A 165 -2.00 -3.71 15.06
C THR A 165 -0.80 -2.97 14.47
N LYS A 166 0.34 -3.65 14.37
CA LYS A 166 1.55 -3.10 13.77
C LYS A 166 1.97 -3.94 12.58
N LEU A 167 2.13 -3.31 11.43
CA LEU A 167 2.75 -3.88 10.25
C LEU A 167 4.12 -3.24 10.04
N VAL A 168 5.13 -4.07 9.84
CA VAL A 168 6.47 -3.64 9.43
C VAL A 168 6.75 -4.19 8.04
N ASN A 169 7.05 -3.31 7.09
CA ASN A 169 7.56 -3.65 5.77
C ASN A 169 9.09 -3.49 5.77
N ARG A 170 9.83 -4.58 5.65
CA ARG A 170 11.30 -4.61 5.67
C ARG A 170 11.92 -4.42 4.29
N GLY A 171 11.08 -4.30 3.25
CA GLY A 171 11.53 -4.39 1.87
C GLY A 171 11.83 -5.83 1.43
N LEU A 172 12.14 -5.99 0.16
CA LEU A 172 12.64 -7.25 -0.37
C LEU A 172 14.12 -7.36 0.01
N GLU A 173 14.43 -8.16 1.03
CA GLU A 173 15.83 -8.50 1.36
C GLU A 173 16.34 -9.49 0.30
N VAL A 174 17.30 -9.02 -0.50
CA VAL A 174 18.01 -9.80 -1.53
C VAL A 174 19.20 -10.52 -0.91
#